data_a3378ad31b3a75470d2dc7d0f3177e99
#
_entry.id   a3378ad31b3a75470d2dc7d0f3177e99
#
_cell.length_a   1.000
_cell.length_b   1.000
_cell.length_c   1.000
_cell.angle_alpha   90.00
_cell.angle_beta   90.00
_cell.angle_gamma   90.00
#
_symmetry.space_group_name_H-M   'P 1'
#
loop_
_entity.id
_entity.type
_entity.pdbx_description
1 polymer ?
#
loop_
_entity_poly.entity_id
_entity_poly.type
_entity_poly.pdbx_seq_one_letter_code
_entity_poly.pdbx_strand_id
1 'polypeptide(L)' 'MSRTSLFFKVELEHDSDENPQRIGDEIRRHVKKLYGVRDVEISSITTEEE' A
#
# COMPACT_ATOMS: atom_id res chain seq x y z
N MET A 1 -21.36 16.17 -0.85
CA MET A 1 -20.05 15.56 -0.56
C MET A 1 -19.63 14.68 -1.72
N SER A 2 -18.35 14.72 -2.04
CA SER A 2 -17.80 13.95 -3.16
C SER A 2 -16.92 12.81 -2.65
N ARG A 3 -16.94 11.70 -3.38
CA ARG A 3 -16.09 10.55 -3.11
C ARG A 3 -15.18 10.33 -4.31
N THR A 4 -13.89 10.29 -4.06
CA THR A 4 -12.90 10.10 -5.11
C THR A 4 -12.07 8.86 -4.79
N SER A 5 -11.84 8.03 -5.79
CA SER A 5 -10.97 6.87 -5.67
C SER A 5 -9.65 7.16 -6.37
N LEU A 6 -8.55 6.93 -5.67
CA LEU A 6 -7.22 7.10 -6.21
C LEU A 6 -6.56 5.74 -6.37
N PHE A 7 -5.97 5.51 -7.52
CA PHE A 7 -5.20 4.30 -7.80
C PHE A 7 -3.77 4.71 -8.07
N PHE A 8 -2.84 4.18 -7.30
CA PHE A 8 -1.44 4.53 -7.47
C PHE A 8 -0.58 3.31 -7.19
N LYS A 9 0.66 3.37 -7.67
CA LYS A 9 1.63 2.30 -7.53
C LYS A 9 2.73 2.75 -6.57
N VAL A 10 3.09 1.89 -5.63
CA VAL A 10 4.22 2.09 -4.73
C VAL A 10 5.26 1.03 -5.04
N GLU A 11 6.49 1.47 -5.31
CA GLU A 11 7.61 0.56 -5.52
C GLU A 11 8.48 0.53 -4.28
N LEU A 12 8.82 -0.68 -3.85
CA LEU A 12 9.60 -0.91 -2.64
C LEU A 12 10.88 -1.66 -2.99
N GLU A 13 11.95 -1.31 -2.31
CA GLU A 13 13.16 -2.13 -2.28
C GLU A 13 13.26 -2.77 -0.91
N HIS A 14 13.41 -4.07 -0.86
CA HIS A 14 13.52 -4.80 0.40
C HIS A 14 14.39 -6.03 0.21
N ASP A 15 14.91 -6.54 1.32
CA ASP A 15 15.65 -7.79 1.29
C ASP A 15 14.72 -8.96 1.01
N SER A 16 15.25 -10.02 0.40
CA SER A 16 14.43 -11.16 0.00
C SER A 16 13.82 -11.92 1.16
N ASP A 17 14.36 -11.74 2.37
CA ASP A 17 13.81 -12.35 3.57
C ASP A 17 12.72 -11.50 4.23
N GLU A 18 12.47 -10.30 3.71
CA GLU A 18 11.39 -9.46 4.20
C GLU A 18 10.09 -9.75 3.44
N ASN A 19 8.99 -9.70 4.16
CA ASN A 19 7.68 -9.97 3.57
C ASN A 19 7.06 -8.65 3.06
N PRO A 20 6.92 -8.48 1.73
CA PRO A 20 6.35 -7.25 1.19
C PRO A 20 4.91 -7.00 1.62
N GLN A 21 4.16 -8.05 1.93
CA GLN A 21 2.79 -7.89 2.40
C GLN A 21 2.73 -7.16 3.74
N ARG A 22 3.69 -7.43 4.63
CA ARG A 22 3.78 -6.74 5.91
C ARG A 22 4.06 -5.26 5.71
N ILE A 23 4.97 -4.94 4.79
CA ILE A 23 5.28 -3.56 4.45
C ILE A 23 4.05 -2.86 3.89
N GLY A 24 3.32 -3.54 3.01
CA GLY A 24 2.08 -3.03 2.43
C GLY A 24 1.02 -2.74 3.48
N ASP A 25 0.86 -3.65 4.45
CA ASP A 25 -0.10 -3.47 5.54
C ASP A 25 0.26 -2.27 6.41
N GLU A 26 1.54 -2.04 6.64
CA GLU A 26 2.00 -0.89 7.40
C GLU A 26 1.73 0.41 6.66
N ILE A 27 1.99 0.44 5.36
CA ILE A 27 1.67 1.60 4.52
C ILE A 27 0.17 1.87 4.56
N ARG A 28 -0.63 0.82 4.44
CA ARG A 28 -2.09 0.94 4.49
C ARG A 28 -2.55 1.59 5.79
N ARG A 29 -1.99 1.19 6.92
CA ARG A 29 -2.32 1.77 8.21
C ARG A 29 -1.98 3.25 8.28
N HIS A 30 -0.83 3.64 7.75
CA HIS A 30 -0.42 5.04 7.75
C HIS A 30 -1.32 5.88 6.85
N VAL A 31 -1.64 5.40 5.67
CA VAL A 31 -2.51 6.11 4.74
C VAL A 31 -3.90 6.27 5.34
N LYS A 32 -4.38 5.25 6.04
CA LYS A 32 -5.72 5.27 6.64
C LYS A 32 -5.85 6.34 7.73
N LYS A 33 -4.75 6.78 8.30
CA LYS A 33 -4.75 7.84 9.31
C LYS A 33 -4.81 9.23 8.73
N LEU A 34 -4.63 9.36 7.43
CA LEU A 34 -4.66 10.67 6.78
C LEU A 34 -6.09 11.23 6.76
N TYR A 35 -6.18 12.56 6.88
CA TYR A 35 -7.47 13.22 6.85
C TYR A 35 -8.20 12.94 5.54
N GLY A 36 -9.47 12.59 5.65
CA GLY A 36 -10.30 12.34 4.48
C GLY A 36 -10.22 10.94 3.91
N VAL A 37 -9.26 10.12 4.37
CA VAL A 37 -9.16 8.74 3.90
C VAL A 37 -10.19 7.89 4.60
N ARG A 38 -11.06 7.29 3.83
CA ARG A 38 -12.15 6.48 4.33
C ARG A 38 -11.82 5.00 4.35
N ASP A 39 -11.14 4.55 3.28
CA ASP A 39 -10.76 3.14 3.16
C ASP A 39 -9.53 3.02 2.28
N VAL A 40 -8.73 1.99 2.53
CA VAL A 40 -7.53 1.70 1.77
C VAL A 40 -7.49 0.22 1.49
N GLU A 41 -7.33 -0.13 0.21
CA GLU A 41 -7.23 -1.52 -0.22
C GLU A 41 -5.94 -1.76 -0.97
N ILE A 42 -5.33 -2.92 -0.76
CA ILE A 42 -4.21 -3.39 -1.56
C ILE A 42 -4.77 -4.38 -2.57
N SER A 43 -4.77 -3.99 -3.83
CA SER A 43 -5.36 -4.80 -4.90
C SER A 43 -4.41 -5.86 -5.42
N SER A 44 -3.10 -5.59 -5.43
CA SER A 44 -2.14 -6.57 -5.90
C SER A 44 -0.76 -6.28 -5.31
N ILE A 45 -0.02 -7.36 -5.08
CA ILE A 45 1.37 -7.29 -4.65
C ILE A 45 2.16 -8.19 -5.59
N THR A 46 3.14 -7.60 -6.29
CA THR A 46 3.99 -8.33 -7.21
C THR A 46 5.44 -8.12 -6.82
N THR A 47 6.20 -9.19 -6.74
CA THR A 47 7.61 -9.13 -6.41
C THR A 47 8.43 -9.62 -7.59
N GLU A 48 9.39 -8.81 -8.00
CA GLU A 48 10.36 -9.20 -9.01
C GLU A 48 11.70 -9.41 -8.33
N GLU A 49 12.29 -10.57 -8.52
CA GLU A 49 13.60 -10.90 -7.99
C GLU A 49 14.65 -10.88 -9.08
N GLU A 50 15.79 -10.27 -8.79
CA GLU A 50 16.95 -10.24 -9.68
C GLU A 50 17.92 -11.38 -9.37
#